data_ea6600b703263d42d0243c1246396cf1
#
_entry.id   ea6600b703263d42d0243c1246396cf1
#
_cell.length_a   1.000
_cell.length_b   1.000
_cell.length_c   1.000
_cell.angle_alpha   90.00
_cell.angle_beta   90.00
_cell.angle_gamma   90.00
#
_symmetry.space_group_name_H-M   'P 1'
#
loop_
_entity.id
_entity.type
_entity.pdbx_description
1 polymer ?
#
loop_
_entity_poly.entity_id
_entity_poly.type
_entity_poly.pdbx_seq_one_letter_code
_entity_poly.pdbx_strand_id
1 'polypeptide(L)'
;SVAVGVYHTCSSNEVNWIVGNSDSKIVFVGNNPNDNDETEKMPNHRLLAVLDELDKVELVVAMDGVELLENDKIISWDDFIAKGETLEESEVLDRANDIGPDDTSSLIYTSGTTGNPKGVELTHNNWTFELDMALTIMKFEQGELYVSWLPGAHVFGQLIDNHYWVRRALHMHIVDSPLNTVDYAKELQPHLFISVPRIYEKIYSNLTAAIESKAILKIRLKIPGLATLYK
;
A
#
# COMPACT_ATOMS: atom_id res chain seq x y z
N SER A 1 -3.34 15.64 -10.27
CA SER A 1 -2.02 14.98 -10.19
C SER A 1 -2.15 13.49 -10.44
N VAL A 2 -1.11 12.86 -11.00
CA VAL A 2 -1.01 11.41 -11.22
C VAL A 2 -0.20 10.81 -10.07
N ALA A 3 -0.75 9.82 -9.38
CA ALA A 3 -0.07 9.16 -8.27
C ALA A 3 0.85 8.03 -8.77
N VAL A 4 2.05 7.94 -8.21
CA VAL A 4 3.03 6.89 -8.53
C VAL A 4 3.48 6.20 -7.26
N GLY A 5 3.17 4.92 -7.12
CA GLY A 5 3.57 4.14 -5.95
C GLY A 5 4.98 3.56 -6.11
N VAL A 6 5.85 3.85 -5.14
CA VAL A 6 7.19 3.25 -5.05
C VAL A 6 7.26 2.38 -3.82
N TYR A 7 7.68 1.12 -3.96
CA TYR A 7 7.82 0.23 -2.81
C TYR A 7 8.97 0.68 -1.91
N HIS A 8 8.75 0.63 -0.60
CA HIS A 8 9.79 0.93 0.40
C HIS A 8 11.01 0.00 0.30
N THR A 9 10.88 -1.14 -0.37
CA THR A 9 11.97 -2.11 -0.61
C THR A 9 12.76 -1.85 -1.89
N CYS A 10 12.35 -0.88 -2.73
CA CYS A 10 13.09 -0.54 -3.95
C CYS A 10 14.51 -0.09 -3.62
N SER A 11 15.48 -0.56 -4.41
CA SER A 11 16.86 -0.05 -4.38
C SER A 11 16.92 1.38 -4.92
N SER A 12 18.03 2.10 -4.65
CA SER A 12 18.24 3.45 -5.21
C SER A 12 18.13 3.49 -6.74
N ASN A 13 18.63 2.47 -7.42
CA ASN A 13 18.51 2.36 -8.89
C ASN A 13 17.05 2.21 -9.35
N GLU A 14 16.24 1.43 -8.64
CA GLU A 14 14.81 1.30 -8.95
C GLU A 14 14.05 2.59 -8.64
N VAL A 15 14.39 3.26 -7.53
CA VAL A 15 13.85 4.60 -7.20
C VAL A 15 14.17 5.59 -8.31
N ASN A 16 15.45 5.68 -8.73
CA ASN A 16 15.89 6.52 -9.83
C ASN A 16 15.09 6.25 -11.11
N TRP A 17 14.97 4.96 -11.47
CA TRP A 17 14.22 4.57 -12.65
C TRP A 17 12.74 4.94 -12.58
N ILE A 18 12.06 4.59 -11.48
CA ILE A 18 10.61 4.82 -11.33
C ILE A 18 10.30 6.32 -11.31
N VAL A 19 10.99 7.07 -10.47
CA VAL A 19 10.78 8.51 -10.30
C VAL A 19 11.15 9.29 -11.57
N GLY A 20 12.28 8.94 -12.22
CA GLY A 20 12.71 9.56 -13.46
C GLY A 20 11.81 9.22 -14.65
N ASN A 21 11.45 7.95 -14.83
CA ASN A 21 10.59 7.50 -15.93
C ASN A 21 9.14 8.00 -15.84
N SER A 22 8.64 8.22 -14.63
CA SER A 22 7.30 8.78 -14.38
C SER A 22 7.24 10.29 -14.47
N ASP A 23 8.35 10.96 -14.70
CA ASP A 23 8.46 12.43 -14.69
C ASP A 23 7.91 13.06 -13.39
N SER A 24 8.10 12.37 -12.27
CA SER A 24 7.61 12.83 -10.96
C SER A 24 8.24 14.16 -10.57
N LYS A 25 7.39 15.13 -10.18
CA LYS A 25 7.84 16.47 -9.74
C LYS A 25 7.95 16.57 -8.23
N ILE A 26 7.08 15.88 -7.50
CA ILE A 26 7.04 15.88 -6.04
C ILE A 26 7.15 14.43 -5.57
N VAL A 27 8.04 14.19 -4.61
CA VAL A 27 8.22 12.87 -4.00
C VAL A 27 7.92 12.96 -2.51
N PHE A 28 6.97 12.17 -2.03
CA PHE A 28 6.69 12.03 -0.60
C PHE A 28 7.44 10.81 -0.08
N VAL A 29 8.19 10.97 1.00
CA VAL A 29 8.97 9.90 1.61
C VAL A 29 8.44 9.59 3.00
N GLY A 30 7.93 8.39 3.19
CA GLY A 30 7.48 7.87 4.48
C GLY A 30 8.57 7.08 5.21
N ASN A 31 8.26 6.68 6.44
CA ASN A 31 9.12 5.80 7.23
C ASN A 31 9.17 4.38 6.65
N ASN A 32 10.27 3.70 6.88
CA ASN A 32 10.35 2.27 6.64
C ASN A 32 9.58 1.53 7.76
N PRO A 33 8.64 0.64 7.43
CA PRO A 33 7.90 -0.15 8.43
C PRO A 33 8.78 -1.16 9.20
N ASN A 34 10.04 -1.35 8.81
CA ASN A 34 10.99 -2.24 9.47
C ASN A 34 12.05 -1.40 10.22
N ASP A 35 11.81 -1.08 11.48
CA ASP A 35 12.66 -0.25 12.34
C ASP A 35 14.12 -0.75 12.54
N ASN A 36 14.44 -1.95 12.04
CA ASN A 36 15.77 -2.56 12.16
C ASN A 36 16.64 -2.40 10.91
N ASP A 37 16.21 -1.67 9.91
CA ASP A 37 17.00 -1.46 8.71
C ASP A 37 18.15 -0.49 8.96
N GLU A 38 19.31 -0.81 8.38
CA GLU A 38 20.47 0.09 8.36
C GLU A 38 20.10 1.42 7.67
N THR A 39 20.67 2.53 8.13
CA THR A 39 20.36 3.89 7.64
C THR A 39 20.36 3.99 6.11
N GLU A 40 21.32 3.33 5.44
CA GLU A 40 21.42 3.33 3.97
C GLU A 40 20.25 2.63 3.26
N LYS A 41 19.47 1.85 3.99
CA LYS A 41 18.27 1.15 3.47
C LYS A 41 16.98 1.92 3.69
N MET A 42 17.04 3.05 4.40
CA MET A 42 15.87 3.90 4.60
C MET A 42 15.45 4.57 3.28
N PRO A 43 14.15 4.73 3.02
CA PRO A 43 13.64 5.29 1.76
C PRO A 43 14.20 6.69 1.43
N ASN A 44 14.34 7.57 2.43
CA ASN A 44 14.89 8.92 2.26
C ASN A 44 16.38 8.90 1.82
N HIS A 45 17.20 8.02 2.41
CA HIS A 45 18.60 7.86 2.02
C HIS A 45 18.75 7.26 0.62
N ARG A 46 17.90 6.32 0.24
CA ARG A 46 17.89 5.74 -1.12
C ARG A 46 17.52 6.77 -2.18
N LEU A 47 16.55 7.64 -1.89
CA LEU A 47 16.18 8.74 -2.77
C LEU A 47 17.30 9.78 -2.84
N LEU A 48 17.88 10.20 -1.69
CA LEU A 48 18.95 11.20 -1.66
C LEU A 48 20.15 10.75 -2.49
N ALA A 49 20.49 9.46 -2.46
CA ALA A 49 21.62 8.91 -3.21
C ALA A 49 21.51 9.10 -4.74
N VAL A 50 20.32 9.36 -5.25
CA VAL A 50 20.04 9.52 -6.70
C VAL A 50 19.33 10.82 -7.05
N LEU A 51 19.11 11.69 -6.07
CA LEU A 51 18.31 12.91 -6.24
C LEU A 51 18.93 13.89 -7.25
N ASP A 52 20.24 13.94 -7.34
CA ASP A 52 20.96 14.78 -8.29
C ASP A 52 20.80 14.32 -9.76
N GLU A 53 20.42 13.06 -9.98
CA GLU A 53 20.12 12.51 -11.30
C GLU A 53 18.65 12.74 -11.72
N LEU A 54 17.80 13.18 -10.79
CA LEU A 54 16.36 13.37 -10.97
C LEU A 54 16.04 14.84 -11.28
N ASP A 55 16.37 15.28 -12.48
CA ASP A 55 16.24 16.68 -12.91
C ASP A 55 14.82 17.24 -12.80
N LYS A 56 13.79 16.40 -12.98
CA LYS A 56 12.38 16.81 -12.93
C LYS A 56 11.80 16.89 -11.51
N VAL A 57 12.50 16.34 -10.52
CA VAL A 57 12.06 16.45 -9.12
C VAL A 57 12.33 17.87 -8.62
N GLU A 58 11.24 18.56 -8.35
CA GLU A 58 11.24 19.95 -7.84
C GLU A 58 11.19 19.98 -6.31
N LEU A 59 10.56 18.97 -5.70
CA LEU A 59 10.33 18.93 -4.26
C LEU A 59 10.31 17.50 -3.71
N VAL A 60 10.94 17.31 -2.56
CA VAL A 60 10.85 16.10 -1.73
C VAL A 60 10.23 16.47 -0.39
N VAL A 61 9.20 15.78 0.00
CA VAL A 61 8.51 15.98 1.27
C VAL A 61 8.82 14.83 2.21
N ALA A 62 9.57 15.09 3.26
CA ALA A 62 9.76 14.13 4.36
C ALA A 62 8.50 14.11 5.22
N MET A 63 7.79 12.98 5.20
CA MET A 63 6.57 12.81 6.01
C MET A 63 6.91 12.78 7.50
N ASP A 64 5.89 12.94 8.34
CA ASP A 64 6.07 12.98 9.77
C ASP A 64 6.85 11.75 10.30
N GLY A 65 7.82 12.02 11.18
CA GLY A 65 8.73 11.02 11.72
C GLY A 65 9.87 10.56 10.81
N VAL A 66 9.99 11.09 9.58
CA VAL A 66 11.13 10.82 8.69
C VAL A 66 12.25 11.82 8.97
N GLU A 67 13.51 11.33 9.03
CA GLU A 67 14.68 12.18 9.16
C GLU A 67 14.78 13.19 8.01
N LEU A 68 14.89 14.47 8.34
CA LEU A 68 15.06 15.55 7.38
C LEU A 68 16.56 15.65 6.97
N LEU A 69 16.85 15.18 5.76
CA LEU A 69 18.21 15.21 5.22
C LEU A 69 18.52 16.57 4.59
N GLU A 70 19.80 16.99 4.64
CA GLU A 70 20.26 18.26 4.07
C GLU A 70 20.25 18.23 2.53
N ASN A 71 19.27 18.92 1.94
CA ASN A 71 19.21 19.19 0.49
C ASN A 71 18.16 20.28 0.24
N ASP A 72 18.43 21.21 -0.67
CA ASP A 72 17.56 22.35 -0.97
C ASP A 72 16.16 21.95 -1.50
N LYS A 73 16.02 20.76 -2.05
CA LYS A 73 14.74 20.23 -2.53
C LYS A 73 13.92 19.54 -1.43
N ILE A 74 14.49 19.30 -0.24
CA ILE A 74 13.84 18.53 0.83
C ILE A 74 13.21 19.47 1.85
N ILE A 75 11.93 19.28 2.12
CA ILE A 75 11.21 20.01 3.18
C ILE A 75 10.47 19.04 4.11
N SER A 76 10.13 19.52 5.30
CA SER A 76 9.30 18.78 6.24
C SER A 76 7.84 18.69 5.79
N TRP A 77 7.09 17.76 6.38
CA TRP A 77 5.64 17.68 6.21
C TRP A 77 4.94 18.98 6.61
N ASP A 78 5.33 19.57 7.74
CA ASP A 78 4.74 20.81 8.25
C ASP A 78 4.97 21.99 7.30
N ASP A 79 6.18 22.13 6.76
CA ASP A 79 6.49 23.16 5.76
C ASP A 79 5.70 22.97 4.47
N PHE A 80 5.47 21.71 4.08
CA PHE A 80 4.64 21.40 2.92
C PHE A 80 3.17 21.80 3.15
N ILE A 81 2.61 21.48 4.30
CA ILE A 81 1.24 21.86 4.67
C ILE A 81 1.10 23.39 4.72
N ALA A 82 2.06 24.08 5.34
CA ALA A 82 2.08 25.55 5.41
C ALA A 82 2.03 26.23 4.04
N LYS A 83 2.64 25.62 3.01
CA LYS A 83 2.54 26.13 1.62
C LYS A 83 1.11 26.10 1.06
N GLY A 84 0.25 25.21 1.55
CA GLY A 84 -1.14 25.09 1.14
C GLY A 84 -2.08 26.10 1.81
N GLU A 85 -1.70 26.70 2.94
CA GLU A 85 -2.58 27.60 3.71
C GLU A 85 -3.02 28.86 2.95
N THR A 86 -2.30 29.25 1.90
CA THR A 86 -2.62 30.42 1.07
C THR A 86 -3.46 30.09 -0.15
N LEU A 87 -3.78 28.82 -0.38
CA LEU A 87 -4.59 28.37 -1.51
C LEU A 87 -6.07 28.49 -1.19
N GLU A 88 -6.84 29.05 -2.10
CA GLU A 88 -8.30 29.11 -1.99
C GLU A 88 -8.92 27.74 -2.33
N GLU A 89 -9.92 27.33 -1.56
CA GLU A 89 -10.63 26.06 -1.80
C GLU A 89 -11.19 25.97 -3.25
N SER A 90 -11.63 27.08 -3.81
CA SER A 90 -12.12 27.15 -5.19
C SER A 90 -11.10 26.71 -6.23
N GLU A 91 -9.80 27.03 -6.02
CA GLU A 91 -8.73 26.61 -6.94
C GLU A 91 -8.58 25.08 -6.96
N VAL A 92 -8.73 24.44 -5.80
CA VAL A 92 -8.65 22.97 -5.68
C VAL A 92 -9.86 22.33 -6.36
N LEU A 93 -11.07 22.88 -6.14
CA LEU A 93 -12.31 22.39 -6.74
C LEU A 93 -12.31 22.56 -8.26
N ASP A 94 -11.83 23.68 -8.78
CA ASP A 94 -11.74 23.91 -10.21
C ASP A 94 -10.81 22.89 -10.88
N ARG A 95 -9.63 22.64 -10.28
CA ARG A 95 -8.71 21.59 -10.78
C ARG A 95 -9.33 20.19 -10.72
N ALA A 96 -10.11 19.89 -9.70
CA ALA A 96 -10.80 18.60 -9.59
C ALA A 96 -11.88 18.44 -10.63
N ASN A 97 -12.61 19.52 -10.96
CA ASN A 97 -13.66 19.53 -11.98
C ASN A 97 -13.13 19.39 -13.41
N ASP A 98 -11.87 19.78 -13.65
CA ASP A 98 -11.22 19.65 -14.96
C ASP A 98 -10.78 18.21 -15.27
N ILE A 99 -10.81 17.31 -14.28
CA ILE A 99 -10.37 15.90 -14.44
C ILE A 99 -11.52 15.08 -15.05
N GLY A 100 -11.24 14.48 -16.20
CA GLY A 100 -12.15 13.58 -16.90
C GLY A 100 -11.91 12.09 -16.58
N PRO A 101 -12.85 11.22 -16.92
CA PRO A 101 -12.75 9.78 -16.64
C PRO A 101 -11.59 9.08 -17.38
N ASP A 102 -11.18 9.62 -18.53
CA ASP A 102 -10.11 9.07 -19.35
C ASP A 102 -8.72 9.64 -19.00
N ASP A 103 -8.66 10.61 -18.09
CA ASP A 103 -7.38 11.13 -17.61
C ASP A 103 -6.64 10.08 -16.78
N THR A 104 -5.32 10.07 -16.88
CA THR A 104 -4.47 9.19 -16.08
C THR A 104 -4.57 9.56 -14.61
N SER A 105 -4.96 8.59 -13.80
CA SER A 105 -5.09 8.72 -12.33
C SER A 105 -3.83 8.28 -11.61
N SER A 106 -3.24 7.16 -12.05
CA SER A 106 -2.07 6.59 -11.40
C SER A 106 -1.19 5.79 -12.35
N LEU A 107 0.08 5.64 -11.98
CA LEU A 107 1.04 4.74 -12.60
C LEU A 107 1.38 3.61 -11.63
N ILE A 108 1.23 2.37 -12.08
CA ILE A 108 1.61 1.18 -11.32
C ILE A 108 2.83 0.56 -11.99
N TYR A 109 3.97 0.57 -11.28
CA TYR A 109 5.18 -0.05 -11.77
C TYR A 109 5.19 -1.55 -11.47
N THR A 110 5.33 -2.35 -12.53
CA THR A 110 5.38 -3.81 -12.43
C THR A 110 6.75 -4.31 -12.86
N SER A 111 7.28 -5.33 -12.15
CA SER A 111 8.50 -6.01 -12.55
C SER A 111 8.26 -6.73 -13.87
N GLY A 112 8.85 -6.22 -14.94
CA GLY A 112 8.90 -6.93 -16.24
C GLY A 112 9.77 -8.19 -16.12
N THR A 113 9.51 -9.18 -16.97
CA THR A 113 10.33 -10.41 -17.05
C THR A 113 11.76 -10.15 -17.55
N THR A 114 12.00 -9.00 -18.15
CA THR A 114 13.30 -8.61 -18.72
C THR A 114 13.48 -7.10 -18.61
N GLY A 115 14.35 -6.63 -17.70
CA GLY A 115 14.76 -5.22 -17.61
C GLY A 115 14.06 -4.41 -16.53
N ASN A 116 14.06 -3.10 -16.70
CA ASN A 116 13.50 -2.15 -15.73
C ASN A 116 11.97 -2.30 -15.60
N PRO A 117 11.40 -1.98 -14.42
CA PRO A 117 9.97 -1.95 -14.20
C PRO A 117 9.24 -1.08 -15.25
N LYS A 118 8.06 -1.49 -15.66
CA LYS A 118 7.20 -0.76 -16.59
C LYS A 118 6.06 -0.09 -15.85
N GLY A 119 5.85 1.20 -16.13
CA GLY A 119 4.71 1.96 -15.62
C GLY A 119 3.45 1.65 -16.43
N VAL A 120 2.45 1.07 -15.76
CA VAL A 120 1.11 0.86 -16.33
C VAL A 120 0.26 2.08 -15.98
N GLU A 121 -0.24 2.76 -17.01
CA GLU A 121 -1.15 3.88 -16.84
C GLU A 121 -2.56 3.39 -16.54
N LEU A 122 -3.14 3.86 -15.45
CA LEU A 122 -4.52 3.60 -15.10
C LEU A 122 -5.30 4.91 -15.07
N THR A 123 -6.40 4.95 -15.84
CA THR A 123 -7.30 6.10 -15.89
C THR A 123 -8.28 6.08 -14.70
N HIS A 124 -8.95 7.20 -14.43
CA HIS A 124 -10.04 7.25 -13.46
C HIS A 124 -11.14 6.25 -13.80
N ASN A 125 -11.42 6.04 -15.09
CA ASN A 125 -12.41 5.09 -15.55
C ASN A 125 -12.01 3.62 -15.27
N ASN A 126 -10.72 3.28 -15.36
CA ASN A 126 -10.26 1.96 -14.98
C ASN A 126 -10.55 1.65 -13.51
N TRP A 127 -10.27 2.61 -12.62
CA TRP A 127 -10.55 2.46 -11.19
C TRP A 127 -12.04 2.37 -10.88
N THR A 128 -12.88 3.22 -11.50
CA THR A 128 -14.33 3.17 -11.27
C THR A 128 -14.94 1.88 -11.78
N PHE A 129 -14.51 1.38 -12.94
CA PHE A 129 -14.98 0.10 -13.47
C PHE A 129 -14.64 -1.07 -12.54
N GLU A 130 -13.37 -1.15 -12.10
CA GLU A 130 -12.92 -2.22 -11.20
C GLU A 130 -13.61 -2.13 -9.84
N LEU A 131 -13.82 -0.91 -9.34
CA LEU A 131 -14.56 -0.67 -8.10
C LEU A 131 -16.02 -1.14 -8.22
N ASP A 132 -16.70 -0.84 -9.31
CA ASP A 132 -18.08 -1.27 -9.53
C ASP A 132 -18.17 -2.80 -9.58
N MET A 133 -17.19 -3.47 -10.21
CA MET A 133 -17.10 -4.94 -10.20
C MET A 133 -16.87 -5.47 -8.79
N ALA A 134 -15.93 -4.90 -8.03
CA ALA A 134 -15.68 -5.28 -6.64
C ALA A 134 -16.93 -5.14 -5.76
N LEU A 135 -17.73 -4.08 -5.96
CA LEU A 135 -18.99 -3.84 -5.23
C LEU A 135 -20.07 -4.89 -5.52
N THR A 136 -20.03 -5.58 -6.67
CA THR A 136 -20.97 -6.68 -6.96
C THR A 136 -20.66 -7.93 -6.18
N ILE A 137 -19.37 -8.18 -5.90
CA ILE A 137 -18.86 -9.41 -5.28
C ILE A 137 -18.74 -9.22 -3.75
N MET A 138 -18.14 -8.13 -3.32
CA MET A 138 -17.89 -7.82 -1.91
C MET A 138 -19.02 -6.93 -1.39
N LYS A 139 -19.90 -7.50 -0.59
CA LYS A 139 -21.08 -6.81 -0.02
C LYS A 139 -20.88 -6.57 1.46
N PHE A 140 -20.22 -5.46 1.77
CA PHE A 140 -19.97 -5.03 3.15
C PHE A 140 -20.83 -3.81 3.47
N GLU A 141 -21.22 -3.70 4.75
CA GLU A 141 -22.06 -2.61 5.24
C GLU A 141 -21.19 -1.43 5.70
N GLN A 142 -21.77 -0.24 5.76
CA GLN A 142 -21.10 0.95 6.27
C GLN A 142 -20.63 0.71 7.72
N GLY A 143 -19.41 1.11 8.02
CA GLY A 143 -18.81 1.02 9.36
C GLY A 143 -18.24 -0.37 9.70
N GLU A 144 -18.38 -1.37 8.81
CA GLU A 144 -17.72 -2.65 9.02
C GLU A 144 -16.20 -2.50 9.00
N LEU A 145 -15.55 -3.28 9.89
CA LEU A 145 -14.11 -3.18 10.10
C LEU A 145 -13.33 -3.93 9.02
N TYR A 146 -12.35 -3.24 8.47
CA TYR A 146 -11.39 -3.73 7.50
C TYR A 146 -9.96 -3.49 7.99
N VAL A 147 -9.06 -4.45 7.79
CA VAL A 147 -7.65 -4.34 8.14
C VAL A 147 -6.83 -4.11 6.88
N SER A 148 -6.20 -2.92 6.79
CA SER A 148 -5.29 -2.52 5.72
C SER A 148 -3.86 -2.92 6.06
N TRP A 149 -3.23 -3.69 5.18
CA TRP A 149 -1.84 -4.15 5.32
C TRP A 149 -1.14 -4.37 3.98
N LEU A 150 -1.90 -4.32 2.88
CA LEU A 150 -1.34 -4.50 1.55
C LEU A 150 -0.44 -3.30 1.18
N PRO A 151 0.65 -3.52 0.41
CA PRO A 151 1.47 -2.40 -0.01
C PRO A 151 0.69 -1.40 -0.86
N GLY A 152 0.70 -0.12 -0.48
CA GLY A 152 0.02 0.97 -1.20
C GLY A 152 0.57 1.22 -2.62
N ALA A 153 1.78 0.71 -2.94
CA ALA A 153 2.32 0.74 -4.30
C ALA A 153 1.72 -0.35 -5.21
N HIS A 154 1.03 -1.35 -4.64
CA HIS A 154 0.43 -2.45 -5.41
C HIS A 154 -1.00 -2.11 -5.83
N VAL A 155 -1.36 -2.44 -7.09
CA VAL A 155 -2.70 -2.15 -7.65
C VAL A 155 -3.84 -2.65 -6.76
N PHE A 156 -3.71 -3.84 -6.17
CA PHE A 156 -4.74 -4.41 -5.31
C PHE A 156 -4.86 -3.67 -3.98
N GLY A 157 -3.73 -3.24 -3.38
CA GLY A 157 -3.74 -2.36 -2.20
C GLY A 157 -4.44 -1.04 -2.52
N GLN A 158 -4.11 -0.41 -3.64
CA GLN A 158 -4.75 0.85 -4.04
C GLN A 158 -6.27 0.69 -4.26
N LEU A 159 -6.71 -0.39 -4.92
CA LEU A 159 -8.14 -0.64 -5.12
C LEU A 159 -8.90 -0.69 -3.79
N ILE A 160 -8.36 -1.40 -2.82
CA ILE A 160 -9.04 -1.61 -1.54
C ILE A 160 -8.87 -0.40 -0.62
N ASP A 161 -7.64 0.09 -0.45
CA ASP A 161 -7.31 1.11 0.56
C ASP A 161 -7.65 2.53 0.10
N ASN A 162 -7.65 2.82 -1.22
CA ASN A 162 -7.95 4.16 -1.71
C ASN A 162 -9.37 4.29 -2.25
N HIS A 163 -9.98 3.22 -2.75
CA HIS A 163 -11.25 3.32 -3.46
C HIS A 163 -12.39 2.56 -2.78
N TYR A 164 -12.20 1.27 -2.46
CA TYR A 164 -13.28 0.44 -1.95
C TYR A 164 -13.74 0.85 -0.55
N TRP A 165 -12.82 1.05 0.39
CA TRP A 165 -13.16 1.42 1.76
C TRP A 165 -13.87 2.78 1.83
N VAL A 166 -13.43 3.76 1.03
CA VAL A 166 -14.08 5.08 0.93
C VAL A 166 -15.49 4.93 0.37
N ARG A 167 -15.63 4.17 -0.72
CA ARG A 167 -16.92 3.96 -1.40
C ARG A 167 -17.95 3.27 -0.52
N ARG A 168 -17.50 2.40 0.37
CA ARG A 168 -18.34 1.67 1.34
C ARG A 168 -18.40 2.34 2.71
N ALA A 169 -17.63 3.37 2.94
CA ALA A 169 -17.47 4.00 4.26
C ALA A 169 -17.15 2.97 5.35
N LEU A 170 -16.16 2.10 5.08
CA LEU A 170 -15.69 1.10 6.04
C LEU A 170 -14.86 1.76 7.13
N HIS A 171 -14.76 1.11 8.28
CA HIS A 171 -13.80 1.46 9.31
C HIS A 171 -12.46 0.77 8.99
N MET A 172 -11.48 1.53 8.52
CA MET A 172 -10.16 1.02 8.17
C MET A 172 -9.21 1.09 9.36
N HIS A 173 -8.62 -0.05 9.72
CA HIS A 173 -7.50 -0.14 10.66
C HIS A 173 -6.21 -0.42 9.88
N ILE A 174 -5.25 0.50 9.96
CA ILE A 174 -3.95 0.37 9.30
C ILE A 174 -3.00 -0.32 10.27
N VAL A 175 -2.36 -1.42 9.82
CA VAL A 175 -1.36 -2.12 10.63
C VAL A 175 -0.01 -1.42 10.55
N ASP A 176 0.73 -1.46 11.65
CA ASP A 176 2.08 -0.90 11.76
C ASP A 176 3.12 -1.69 10.94
N SER A 177 2.94 -3.00 10.85
CA SER A 177 3.82 -3.89 10.09
C SER A 177 3.06 -5.06 9.48
N PRO A 178 3.34 -5.43 8.21
CA PRO A 178 2.78 -6.64 7.60
C PRO A 178 3.03 -7.92 8.41
N LEU A 179 4.06 -7.96 9.25
CA LEU A 179 4.38 -9.11 10.11
C LEU A 179 3.33 -9.31 11.21
N ASN A 180 2.70 -8.23 11.66
CA ASN A 180 1.72 -8.22 12.75
C ASN A 180 0.27 -8.43 12.26
N THR A 181 0.05 -8.50 10.95
CA THR A 181 -1.29 -8.57 10.33
C THR A 181 -2.19 -9.67 10.90
N VAL A 182 -1.62 -10.85 11.15
CA VAL A 182 -2.38 -11.99 11.70
C VAL A 182 -2.80 -11.74 13.14
N ASP A 183 -1.97 -11.08 13.93
CA ASP A 183 -2.27 -10.80 15.33
C ASP A 183 -3.31 -9.67 15.44
N TYR A 184 -3.20 -8.63 14.61
CA TYR A 184 -4.27 -7.64 14.46
C TYR A 184 -5.60 -8.26 14.01
N ALA A 185 -5.57 -9.18 13.05
CA ALA A 185 -6.79 -9.86 12.61
C ALA A 185 -7.45 -10.69 13.72
N LYS A 186 -6.66 -11.30 14.62
CA LYS A 186 -7.19 -12.03 15.78
C LYS A 186 -7.80 -11.10 16.83
N GLU A 187 -7.15 -9.97 17.10
CA GLU A 187 -7.58 -8.99 18.10
C GLU A 187 -8.84 -8.25 17.64
N LEU A 188 -8.80 -7.73 16.43
CA LEU A 188 -9.84 -6.87 15.86
C LEU A 188 -11.04 -7.63 15.31
N GLN A 189 -10.86 -8.91 14.94
CA GLN A 189 -11.90 -9.73 14.30
C GLN A 189 -12.62 -9.00 13.15
N PRO A 190 -11.87 -8.56 12.11
CA PRO A 190 -12.42 -7.73 11.05
C PRO A 190 -13.51 -8.45 10.25
N HIS A 191 -14.48 -7.69 9.76
CA HIS A 191 -15.50 -8.19 8.84
C HIS A 191 -14.92 -8.51 7.47
N LEU A 192 -13.89 -7.74 7.06
CA LEU A 192 -13.17 -7.92 5.81
C LEU A 192 -11.68 -8.11 6.09
N PHE A 193 -11.14 -9.24 5.66
CA PHE A 193 -9.71 -9.53 5.66
C PHE A 193 -9.26 -9.95 4.27
N ILE A 194 -8.68 -9.01 3.54
CA ILE A 194 -8.15 -9.25 2.20
C ILE A 194 -6.67 -9.57 2.30
N SER A 195 -6.26 -10.63 1.61
CA SER A 195 -4.89 -11.10 1.70
C SER A 195 -4.44 -11.82 0.41
N VAL A 196 -3.14 -12.05 0.32
CA VAL A 196 -2.54 -12.84 -0.75
C VAL A 196 -2.49 -14.33 -0.36
N PRO A 197 -2.50 -15.27 -1.33
CA PRO A 197 -2.54 -16.71 -1.08
C PRO A 197 -1.52 -17.19 -0.05
N ARG A 198 -0.31 -16.66 -0.11
CA ARG A 198 0.80 -17.04 0.80
C ARG A 198 0.48 -16.82 2.30
N ILE A 199 -0.31 -15.80 2.64
CA ILE A 199 -0.71 -15.56 4.03
C ILE A 199 -1.70 -16.62 4.48
N TYR A 200 -2.70 -16.97 3.65
CA TYR A 200 -3.64 -18.04 3.96
C TYR A 200 -2.93 -19.40 4.11
N GLU A 201 -1.94 -19.70 3.26
CA GLU A 201 -1.10 -20.89 3.38
C GLU A 201 -0.32 -20.91 4.70
N LYS A 202 0.25 -19.77 5.12
CA LYS A 202 0.95 -19.63 6.41
C LYS A 202 -0.01 -19.83 7.59
N ILE A 203 -1.19 -19.24 7.55
CA ILE A 203 -2.23 -19.42 8.58
C ILE A 203 -2.63 -20.90 8.65
N TYR A 204 -2.91 -21.53 7.50
CA TYR A 204 -3.26 -22.93 7.43
C TYR A 204 -2.17 -23.84 8.01
N SER A 205 -0.91 -23.63 7.63
CA SER A 205 0.24 -24.40 8.14
C SER A 205 0.39 -24.26 9.66
N ASN A 206 0.26 -23.04 10.19
CA ASN A 206 0.33 -22.79 11.62
C ASN A 206 -0.82 -23.46 12.39
N LEU A 207 -2.04 -23.39 11.86
CA LEU A 207 -3.20 -24.06 12.45
C LEU A 207 -3.06 -25.57 12.43
N THR A 208 -2.59 -26.14 11.33
CA THR A 208 -2.35 -27.59 11.20
C THR A 208 -1.30 -28.06 12.19
N ALA A 209 -0.16 -27.36 12.31
CA ALA A 209 0.88 -27.66 13.27
C ALA A 209 0.36 -27.57 14.73
N ALA A 210 -0.44 -26.57 15.06
CA ALA A 210 -1.05 -26.40 16.38
C ALA A 210 -2.04 -27.54 16.70
N ILE A 211 -2.83 -27.96 15.72
CA ILE A 211 -3.77 -29.09 15.83
C ILE A 211 -2.98 -30.40 16.06
N GLU A 212 -1.95 -30.65 15.27
CA GLU A 212 -1.11 -31.85 15.37
C GLU A 212 -0.35 -31.92 16.69
N SER A 213 0.06 -30.79 17.26
CA SER A 213 0.80 -30.72 18.54
C SER A 213 -0.08 -31.09 19.74
N LYS A 214 -1.42 -30.89 19.67
CA LYS A 214 -2.32 -31.21 20.77
C LYS A 214 -2.58 -32.72 20.85
N ALA A 215 -2.10 -33.38 21.91
CA ALA A 215 -2.23 -34.84 22.12
C ALA A 215 -3.68 -35.34 22.07
N ILE A 216 -4.65 -34.56 22.57
CA ILE A 216 -6.08 -34.87 22.56
C ILE A 216 -6.65 -34.91 21.15
N LEU A 217 -6.19 -34.04 20.26
CA LEU A 217 -6.62 -34.02 18.86
C LEU A 217 -5.98 -35.15 18.05
N LYS A 218 -4.73 -35.55 18.36
CA LYS A 218 -4.09 -36.74 17.76
C LYS A 218 -4.89 -38.02 18.03
N ILE A 219 -5.48 -38.11 19.20
CA ILE A 219 -6.32 -39.28 19.58
C ILE A 219 -7.64 -39.24 18.82
N ARG A 220 -8.29 -38.08 18.69
CA ARG A 220 -9.55 -37.91 17.95
C ARG A 220 -9.42 -38.19 16.46
N LEU A 221 -8.34 -37.76 15.83
CA LEU A 221 -8.05 -37.98 14.40
C LEU A 221 -7.75 -39.45 14.07
N LYS A 222 -7.44 -40.28 15.08
CA LYS A 222 -7.23 -41.72 14.92
C LYS A 222 -8.54 -42.53 15.03
N ILE A 223 -9.66 -41.90 15.37
CA ILE A 223 -10.95 -42.56 15.41
C ILE A 223 -11.51 -42.68 13.98
N PRO A 224 -11.76 -43.90 13.47
CA PRO A 224 -12.34 -44.09 12.12
C PRO A 224 -13.66 -43.34 11.99
N GLY A 225 -13.81 -42.56 10.95
CA GLY A 225 -15.00 -41.74 10.68
C GLY A 225 -14.88 -40.25 11.06
N LEU A 226 -13.97 -39.84 11.94
CA LEU A 226 -13.75 -38.42 12.26
C LEU A 226 -12.72 -37.73 11.34
N ALA A 227 -11.85 -38.52 10.70
CA ALA A 227 -10.86 -38.01 9.75
C ALA A 227 -11.49 -37.47 8.46
N THR A 228 -12.72 -37.82 8.15
CA THR A 228 -13.49 -37.35 6.98
C THR A 228 -14.17 -36.00 7.18
N LEU A 229 -14.32 -35.55 8.43
CA LEU A 229 -14.94 -34.26 8.76
C LEU A 229 -13.97 -33.07 8.69
N TYR A 230 -12.66 -33.32 8.46
CA TYR A 230 -11.61 -32.32 8.45
C TYR A 230 -10.77 -32.33 7.16
N LYS A 231 -11.24 -32.96 6.09
CA LYS A 231 -10.78 -32.82 4.73
C LYS A 231 -11.74 -31.91 3.96
#